data_659dfd8baf56e45350505fb5189748f1
#
_entry.id   659dfd8baf56e45350505fb5189748f1
#
_cell.length_a   1.000
_cell.length_b   1.000
_cell.length_c   1.000
_cell.angle_alpha   90.00
_cell.angle_beta   90.00
_cell.angle_gamma   90.00
#
_symmetry.space_group_name_H-M   'P 1'
#
loop_
_entity.id
_entity.type
_entity.pdbx_description
1 polymer ?
#
loop_
_entity_poly.entity_id
_entity_poly.type
_entity_poly.pdbx_seq_one_letter_code
_entity_poly.pdbx_strand_id
1 'polypeptide(L)'
;MDRLTKIAEELGKSYDIRIEYLPSMRVLSSYINGSDRNESDTDAWYKWIESNNFPAKVFGNHDHFDYHDVKTGQFVCLRRIDDDFINESSFMDITFDGGLYAILIAYFDQDMGKIAEYLKVFIEDKMDMYTLDREAIERSRIECMGEEMISPFENLGRYDIFMPIKGV
;
A
#
# COMPACT_ATOMS: atom_id res chain seq x y z
N MET A 1 28.93 -7.61 8.53
CA MET A 1 27.93 -6.68 7.96
C MET A 1 26.55 -7.30 8.15
N ASP A 2 25.65 -6.58 8.78
CA ASP A 2 24.27 -7.07 8.96
C ASP A 2 23.45 -7.00 7.65
N ARG A 3 22.30 -7.68 7.66
CA ARG A 3 21.42 -7.74 6.48
C ARG A 3 20.99 -6.36 6.00
N LEU A 4 20.62 -5.49 6.92
CA LEU A 4 20.12 -4.16 6.59
C LEU A 4 21.19 -3.30 5.92
N THR A 5 22.41 -3.32 6.46
CA THR A 5 23.54 -2.58 5.88
C THR A 5 23.84 -3.06 4.45
N LYS A 6 23.80 -4.37 4.23
CA LYS A 6 24.00 -4.94 2.89
C LYS A 6 22.95 -4.44 1.89
N ILE A 7 21.68 -4.46 2.27
CA ILE A 7 20.61 -3.97 1.39
C ILE A 7 20.76 -2.45 1.16
N ALA A 8 21.09 -1.69 2.19
CA ALA A 8 21.32 -0.25 2.07
C ALA A 8 22.48 0.09 1.11
N GLU A 9 23.55 -0.69 1.14
CA GLU A 9 24.67 -0.55 0.19
C GLU A 9 24.25 -0.85 -1.25
N GLU A 10 23.46 -1.90 -1.47
CA GLU A 10 22.92 -2.25 -2.79
C GLU A 10 21.98 -1.16 -3.33
N LEU A 11 21.21 -0.53 -2.45
CA LEU A 11 20.33 0.59 -2.79
C LEU A 11 21.05 1.95 -2.91
N GLY A 12 22.28 2.04 -2.37
CA GLY A 12 23.07 3.27 -2.35
C GLY A 12 22.62 4.31 -1.34
N LYS A 13 21.72 3.95 -0.42
CA LYS A 13 21.23 4.85 0.63
C LYS A 13 20.57 4.11 1.79
N SER A 14 20.40 4.80 2.91
CA SER A 14 19.56 4.42 4.03
C SER A 14 18.26 5.20 4.01
N TYR A 15 17.23 4.69 4.65
CA TYR A 15 15.89 5.27 4.70
C TYR A 15 15.46 5.56 6.11
N ASP A 16 14.77 6.68 6.31
CA ASP A 16 14.06 6.98 7.54
C ASP A 16 12.72 6.24 7.57
N ILE A 17 12.42 5.65 8.71
CA ILE A 17 11.17 4.90 8.92
C ILE A 17 10.31 5.68 9.91
N ARG A 18 9.06 5.96 9.53
CA ARG A 18 8.06 6.53 10.44
C ARG A 18 6.96 5.51 10.73
N ILE A 19 6.21 5.77 11.78
CA ILE A 19 5.08 4.95 12.18
C ILE A 19 3.83 5.81 12.11
N GLU A 20 2.79 5.31 11.44
CA GLU A 20 1.48 5.95 11.37
C GLU A 20 0.37 4.94 11.63
N TYR A 21 -0.70 5.43 12.23
CA TYR A 21 -1.96 4.72 12.33
C TYR A 21 -2.87 5.12 11.18
N LEU A 22 -3.32 4.13 10.41
CA LEU A 22 -4.34 4.33 9.37
C LEU A 22 -5.71 3.90 9.93
N PRO A 23 -6.74 4.74 9.78
CA PRO A 23 -8.08 4.37 10.21
C PRO A 23 -8.67 3.28 9.31
N SER A 24 -9.63 2.55 9.83
CA SER A 24 -10.50 1.69 9.00
C SER A 24 -11.27 2.56 8.01
N MET A 25 -11.39 2.10 6.78
CA MET A 25 -12.08 2.82 5.72
C MET A 25 -12.75 1.89 4.73
N ARG A 26 -13.81 2.38 4.13
CA ARG A 26 -14.45 1.71 3.00
C ARG A 26 -13.70 2.06 1.71
N VAL A 27 -13.40 1.08 0.89
CA VAL A 27 -12.64 1.27 -0.36
C VAL A 27 -13.29 0.53 -1.52
N LEU A 28 -13.21 1.12 -2.71
CA LEU A 28 -13.50 0.43 -3.96
C LEU A 28 -12.20 -0.24 -4.44
N SER A 29 -12.19 -1.55 -4.51
CA SER A 29 -11.04 -2.32 -4.96
C SER A 29 -11.13 -2.63 -6.44
N SER A 30 -10.00 -2.93 -7.06
CA SER A 30 -9.95 -3.44 -8.44
C SER A 30 -10.31 -4.92 -8.56
N TYR A 31 -10.63 -5.61 -7.47
CA TYR A 31 -11.19 -6.96 -7.53
C TYR A 31 -12.54 -6.96 -8.24
N ILE A 32 -12.76 -7.94 -9.10
CA ILE A 32 -14.02 -8.11 -9.81
C ILE A 32 -15.07 -8.75 -8.89
N ASN A 33 -16.28 -8.19 -8.88
CA ASN A 33 -17.40 -8.76 -8.14
C ASN A 33 -17.66 -10.21 -8.54
N GLY A 34 -17.88 -11.07 -7.54
CA GLY A 34 -18.15 -12.50 -7.73
C GLY A 34 -16.90 -13.35 -7.89
N SER A 35 -15.71 -12.75 -7.85
CA SER A 35 -14.43 -13.49 -7.97
C SER A 35 -13.88 -13.99 -6.64
N ASP A 36 -14.49 -13.69 -5.50
CA ASP A 36 -13.97 -13.95 -4.14
C ASP A 36 -12.55 -13.40 -3.94
N ARG A 37 -12.26 -12.21 -4.47
CA ARG A 37 -10.94 -11.57 -4.50
C ARG A 37 -9.86 -12.42 -5.22
N ASN A 38 -10.25 -13.19 -6.21
CA ASN A 38 -9.30 -13.99 -7.00
C ASN A 38 -8.95 -13.36 -8.34
N GLU A 39 -9.66 -12.33 -8.75
CA GLU A 39 -9.45 -11.65 -10.02
C GLU A 39 -9.50 -10.14 -9.84
N SER A 40 -8.46 -9.45 -10.31
CA SER A 40 -8.32 -8.00 -10.31
C SER A 40 -8.08 -7.49 -11.72
N ASP A 41 -8.79 -6.43 -12.12
CA ASP A 41 -8.59 -5.74 -13.39
C ASP A 41 -8.35 -4.25 -13.15
N THR A 42 -7.08 -3.89 -13.00
CA THR A 42 -6.68 -2.52 -12.69
C THR A 42 -6.92 -1.55 -13.85
N ASP A 43 -6.75 -1.99 -15.10
CA ASP A 43 -6.96 -1.13 -16.26
C ASP A 43 -8.43 -0.74 -16.42
N ALA A 44 -9.33 -1.70 -16.31
CA ALA A 44 -10.77 -1.45 -16.34
C ALA A 44 -11.22 -0.62 -15.14
N TRP A 45 -10.63 -0.87 -13.96
CA TRP A 45 -10.90 -0.11 -12.74
C TRP A 45 -10.51 1.36 -12.87
N TYR A 46 -9.32 1.68 -13.39
CA TYR A 46 -8.91 3.07 -13.63
C TYR A 46 -9.81 3.78 -14.63
N LYS A 47 -10.21 3.12 -15.72
CA LYS A 47 -11.16 3.67 -16.70
C LYS A 47 -12.50 3.98 -16.05
N TRP A 48 -12.98 3.10 -15.20
CA TRP A 48 -14.24 3.31 -14.48
C TRP A 48 -14.15 4.50 -13.51
N ILE A 49 -13.07 4.59 -12.72
CA ILE A 49 -12.80 5.70 -11.80
C ILE A 49 -12.78 7.04 -12.55
N GLU A 50 -12.06 7.11 -13.65
CA GLU A 50 -11.97 8.33 -14.49
C GLU A 50 -13.31 8.73 -15.09
N SER A 51 -14.12 7.76 -15.51
CA SER A 51 -15.42 7.99 -16.15
C SER A 51 -16.54 8.38 -15.18
N ASN A 52 -16.37 8.15 -13.88
CA ASN A 52 -17.42 8.35 -12.87
C ASN A 52 -17.15 9.53 -11.92
N ASN A 53 -16.33 10.47 -12.34
CA ASN A 53 -16.09 11.75 -11.66
C ASN A 53 -15.67 11.59 -10.19
N PHE A 54 -14.81 10.63 -9.89
CA PHE A 54 -14.21 10.53 -8.56
C PHE A 54 -13.47 11.84 -8.24
N PRO A 55 -13.51 12.29 -6.98
CA PRO A 55 -12.73 13.43 -6.55
C PRO A 55 -11.25 13.23 -6.87
N ALA A 56 -10.55 14.32 -7.20
CA ALA A 56 -9.10 14.25 -7.40
C ALA A 56 -8.43 13.69 -6.15
N LYS A 57 -7.39 12.87 -6.35
CA LYS A 57 -6.58 12.38 -5.23
C LYS A 57 -5.98 13.57 -4.49
N VAL A 58 -6.12 13.57 -3.17
CA VAL A 58 -5.42 14.49 -2.29
C VAL A 58 -4.22 13.74 -1.73
N PHE A 59 -3.03 14.12 -2.16
CA PHE A 59 -1.79 13.47 -1.71
C PHE A 59 -1.60 13.65 -0.20
N GLY A 60 -1.23 12.57 0.48
CA GLY A 60 -1.09 12.53 1.92
C GLY A 60 -2.39 12.27 2.71
N ASN A 61 -3.54 12.17 2.04
CA ASN A 61 -4.81 11.82 2.68
C ASN A 61 -5.06 10.33 2.79
N HIS A 62 -4.17 9.50 2.25
CA HIS A 62 -4.33 8.05 2.25
C HIS A 62 -5.64 7.60 1.61
N ASP A 63 -5.89 8.10 0.39
CA ASP A 63 -7.12 7.83 -0.36
C ASP A 63 -6.95 6.72 -1.40
N HIS A 64 -5.72 6.42 -1.76
CA HIS A 64 -5.42 5.52 -2.86
C HIS A 64 -4.17 4.69 -2.56
N PHE A 65 -4.33 3.39 -2.63
CA PHE A 65 -3.24 2.43 -2.42
C PHE A 65 -3.19 1.40 -3.53
N ASP A 66 -2.02 0.83 -3.74
CA ASP A 66 -1.84 -0.35 -4.56
C ASP A 66 -0.96 -1.38 -3.84
N TYR A 67 -1.14 -2.64 -4.17
CA TYR A 67 -0.38 -3.74 -3.60
C TYR A 67 -0.46 -5.00 -4.45
N HIS A 68 0.43 -5.95 -4.19
CA HIS A 68 0.31 -7.31 -4.70
C HIS A 68 -0.36 -8.19 -3.64
N ASP A 69 -1.47 -8.81 -4.00
CA ASP A 69 -2.18 -9.76 -3.14
C ASP A 69 -1.25 -10.95 -2.83
N VAL A 70 -0.95 -11.21 -1.56
CA VAL A 70 0.00 -12.27 -1.17
C VAL A 70 -0.51 -13.67 -1.45
N LYS A 71 -1.83 -13.84 -1.63
CA LYS A 71 -2.45 -15.13 -1.93
C LYS A 71 -2.48 -15.44 -3.43
N THR A 72 -2.74 -14.44 -4.27
CA THR A 72 -2.93 -14.62 -5.71
C THR A 72 -1.80 -14.05 -6.55
N GLY A 73 -1.00 -13.15 -5.99
CA GLY A 73 0.03 -12.40 -6.71
C GLY A 73 -0.50 -11.31 -7.63
N GLN A 74 -1.81 -11.10 -7.68
CA GLN A 74 -2.41 -10.08 -8.53
C GLN A 74 -2.17 -8.69 -7.98
N PHE A 75 -1.97 -7.74 -8.89
CA PHE A 75 -1.90 -6.33 -8.56
C PHE A 75 -3.30 -5.78 -8.30
N VAL A 76 -3.47 -5.10 -7.16
CA VAL A 76 -4.76 -4.58 -6.69
C VAL A 76 -4.63 -3.11 -6.36
N CYS A 77 -5.61 -2.33 -6.81
CA CYS A 77 -5.76 -0.92 -6.46
C CYS A 77 -6.95 -0.74 -5.53
N LEU A 78 -6.79 0.18 -4.57
CA LEU A 78 -7.82 0.56 -3.61
C LEU A 78 -8.06 2.06 -3.71
N ARG A 79 -9.31 2.48 -3.76
CA ARG A 79 -9.70 3.88 -3.68
C ARG A 79 -10.70 4.08 -2.57
N ARG A 80 -10.42 5.00 -1.65
CA ARG A 80 -11.35 5.35 -0.60
C ARG A 80 -12.66 5.87 -1.19
N ILE A 81 -13.76 5.41 -0.62
CA ILE A 81 -15.12 5.84 -0.95
C ILE A 81 -15.83 6.30 0.32
N ASP A 82 -16.78 7.20 0.16
CA ASP A 82 -17.59 7.69 1.28
C ASP A 82 -18.59 6.61 1.73
N ASP A 83 -19.06 6.71 2.96
CA ASP A 83 -19.98 5.72 3.53
C ASP A 83 -21.32 5.65 2.81
N ASP A 84 -21.75 6.76 2.17
CA ASP A 84 -22.97 6.86 1.38
C ASP A 84 -22.79 6.50 -0.10
N PHE A 85 -21.56 6.14 -0.52
CA PHE A 85 -21.29 5.75 -1.90
C PHE A 85 -22.07 4.49 -2.28
N ILE A 86 -22.81 4.58 -3.40
CA ILE A 86 -23.53 3.45 -3.99
C ILE A 86 -22.68 2.85 -5.10
N ASN A 87 -22.22 1.63 -4.91
CA ASN A 87 -21.37 0.95 -5.88
C ASN A 87 -22.21 0.33 -7.01
N GLU A 88 -22.27 1.00 -8.13
CA GLU A 88 -22.90 0.51 -9.38
C GLU A 88 -21.88 -0.11 -10.34
N SER A 89 -20.62 -0.24 -9.93
CA SER A 89 -19.54 -0.82 -10.74
C SER A 89 -19.55 -2.34 -10.71
N SER A 90 -18.73 -2.94 -11.55
CA SER A 90 -18.41 -4.39 -11.49
C SER A 90 -17.31 -4.73 -10.49
N PHE A 91 -16.85 -3.78 -9.69
CA PHE A 91 -15.74 -3.94 -8.75
C PHE A 91 -16.21 -4.11 -7.31
N MET A 92 -15.39 -4.80 -6.52
CA MET A 92 -15.71 -5.09 -5.12
C MET A 92 -15.45 -3.90 -4.23
N ASP A 93 -16.46 -3.56 -3.46
CA ASP A 93 -16.42 -2.67 -2.31
C ASP A 93 -16.02 -3.50 -1.08
N ILE A 94 -14.93 -3.12 -0.44
CA ILE A 94 -14.39 -3.84 0.72
C ILE A 94 -14.06 -2.88 1.85
N THR A 95 -13.95 -3.43 3.06
CA THR A 95 -13.45 -2.68 4.21
C THR A 95 -11.94 -2.87 4.33
N PHE A 96 -11.20 -1.78 4.31
CA PHE A 96 -9.80 -1.74 4.69
C PHE A 96 -9.73 -1.54 6.20
N ASP A 97 -9.16 -2.50 6.93
CA ASP A 97 -9.23 -2.50 8.39
C ASP A 97 -8.38 -1.41 9.06
N GLY A 98 -7.37 -0.91 8.38
CA GLY A 98 -6.44 0.02 8.99
C GLY A 98 -5.47 -0.66 9.96
N GLY A 99 -4.90 0.12 10.88
CA GLY A 99 -3.94 -0.34 11.88
C GLY A 99 -2.65 0.45 11.89
N LEU A 100 -1.63 -0.05 12.58
CA LEU A 100 -0.31 0.55 12.61
C LEU A 100 0.54 0.10 11.43
N TYR A 101 1.27 1.04 10.85
CA TYR A 101 2.16 0.80 9.73
C TYR A 101 3.52 1.44 9.95
N ALA A 102 4.56 0.71 9.57
CA ALA A 102 5.89 1.27 9.35
C ALA A 102 5.94 1.77 7.90
N ILE A 103 6.48 2.96 7.70
CA ILE A 103 6.40 3.64 6.42
C ILE A 103 7.76 4.22 6.04
N LEU A 104 8.18 4.01 4.81
CA LEU A 104 9.32 4.71 4.22
C LEU A 104 8.93 5.40 2.91
N ILE A 105 9.72 6.41 2.55
CA ILE A 105 9.57 7.14 1.29
C ILE A 105 10.54 6.58 0.27
N ALA A 106 10.02 6.18 -0.89
CA ALA A 106 10.78 5.73 -2.04
C ALA A 106 10.50 6.61 -3.26
N TYR A 107 11.36 6.56 -4.27
CA TYR A 107 11.20 7.27 -5.52
C TYR A 107 11.11 6.30 -6.70
N PHE A 108 10.46 6.70 -7.79
CA PHE A 108 10.13 5.83 -8.91
C PHE A 108 11.32 5.18 -9.63
N ASP A 109 12.50 5.77 -9.55
CA ASP A 109 13.73 5.26 -10.14
C ASP A 109 14.41 4.17 -9.31
N GLN A 110 13.83 3.79 -8.17
CA GLN A 110 14.40 2.82 -7.24
C GLN A 110 13.77 1.43 -7.41
N ASP A 111 14.52 0.39 -7.02
CA ASP A 111 14.03 -0.98 -6.99
C ASP A 111 13.05 -1.18 -5.82
N MET A 112 11.74 -1.16 -6.11
CA MET A 112 10.68 -1.26 -5.12
C MET A 112 10.69 -2.59 -4.37
N GLY A 113 11.10 -3.68 -5.00
CA GLY A 113 11.24 -4.97 -4.33
C GLY A 113 12.32 -4.96 -3.26
N LYS A 114 13.47 -4.35 -3.54
CA LYS A 114 14.55 -4.18 -2.57
C LYS A 114 14.19 -3.20 -1.46
N ILE A 115 13.45 -2.16 -1.76
CA ILE A 115 12.97 -1.20 -0.76
C ILE A 115 11.99 -1.86 0.20
N ALA A 116 11.07 -2.66 -0.29
CA ALA A 116 10.16 -3.44 0.55
C ALA A 116 10.94 -4.44 1.44
N GLU A 117 11.98 -5.09 0.89
CA GLU A 117 12.88 -5.95 1.67
C GLU A 117 13.62 -5.16 2.76
N TYR A 118 14.13 -3.97 2.44
CA TYR A 118 14.76 -3.09 3.41
C TYR A 118 13.83 -2.78 4.59
N LEU A 119 12.59 -2.39 4.30
CA LEU A 119 11.60 -2.07 5.33
C LEU A 119 11.30 -3.28 6.21
N LYS A 120 11.13 -4.45 5.61
CA LYS A 120 10.88 -5.70 6.33
C LYS A 120 12.02 -6.07 7.25
N VAL A 121 13.25 -6.03 6.75
CA VAL A 121 14.45 -6.33 7.55
C VAL A 121 14.64 -5.29 8.66
N PHE A 122 14.36 -4.02 8.39
CA PHE A 122 14.42 -2.99 9.43
C PHE A 122 13.43 -3.27 10.57
N ILE A 123 12.20 -3.64 10.24
CA ILE A 123 11.19 -4.01 11.25
C ILE A 123 11.66 -5.21 12.07
N GLU A 124 12.16 -6.26 11.42
CA GLU A 124 12.59 -7.50 12.08
C GLU A 124 13.86 -7.34 12.94
N ASP A 125 14.82 -6.56 12.45
CA ASP A 125 16.17 -6.53 13.06
C ASP A 125 16.43 -5.26 13.91
N LYS A 126 15.69 -4.17 13.70
CA LYS A 126 15.98 -2.88 14.33
C LYS A 126 14.84 -2.29 15.17
N MET A 127 13.61 -2.78 15.01
CA MET A 127 12.49 -2.30 15.81
C MET A 127 12.31 -3.17 17.05
N ASP A 128 12.63 -2.62 18.23
CA ASP A 128 12.55 -3.37 19.50
C ASP A 128 11.11 -3.47 20.03
N MET A 129 10.27 -2.49 19.73
CA MET A 129 8.90 -2.37 20.24
C MET A 129 7.83 -2.89 19.29
N TYR A 130 8.20 -3.20 18.06
CA TYR A 130 7.26 -3.60 17.01
C TYR A 130 7.76 -4.79 16.21
N THR A 131 6.82 -5.54 15.69
CA THR A 131 7.06 -6.65 14.75
C THR A 131 6.07 -6.60 13.61
N LEU A 132 6.31 -7.35 12.54
CA LEU A 132 5.34 -7.50 11.46
C LEU A 132 4.02 -8.06 12.01
N ASP A 133 2.92 -7.47 11.60
CA ASP A 133 1.59 -7.97 11.93
C ASP A 133 1.15 -9.05 10.93
N ARG A 134 1.61 -10.28 11.15
CA ARG A 134 1.34 -11.40 10.24
C ARG A 134 -0.14 -11.79 10.19
N GLU A 135 -0.88 -11.56 11.27
CA GLU A 135 -2.33 -11.79 11.30
C GLU A 135 -3.07 -10.79 10.40
N ALA A 136 -2.68 -9.52 10.46
CA ALA A 136 -3.22 -8.50 9.56
C ALA A 136 -2.87 -8.79 8.10
N ILE A 137 -1.63 -9.21 7.82
CA ILE A 137 -1.19 -9.61 6.48
C ILE A 137 -2.04 -10.77 5.94
N GLU A 138 -2.23 -11.81 6.72
CA GLU A 138 -3.03 -12.96 6.31
C GLU A 138 -4.50 -12.59 6.05
N ARG A 139 -5.09 -11.80 6.92
CA ARG A 139 -6.49 -11.37 6.81
C ARG A 139 -6.73 -10.44 5.63
N SER A 140 -5.86 -9.47 5.42
CA SER A 140 -5.98 -8.46 4.37
C SER A 140 -5.38 -8.87 3.03
N ARG A 141 -4.47 -9.84 3.02
CA ARG A 141 -3.61 -10.22 1.90
C ARG A 141 -2.63 -9.11 1.47
N ILE A 142 -2.39 -8.15 2.35
CA ILE A 142 -1.49 -7.01 2.13
C ILE A 142 -0.27 -7.15 3.03
N GLU A 143 0.88 -7.48 2.48
CA GLU A 143 2.16 -7.40 3.20
C GLU A 143 2.77 -6.01 3.05
N CYS A 144 2.77 -5.50 1.82
CA CYS A 144 3.35 -4.22 1.49
C CYS A 144 2.43 -3.50 0.52
N MET A 145 2.06 -2.27 0.84
CA MET A 145 1.28 -1.44 -0.07
C MET A 145 1.95 -0.11 -0.33
N GLY A 146 1.67 0.47 -1.48
CA GLY A 146 2.20 1.76 -1.90
C GLY A 146 1.13 2.82 -2.01
N GLU A 147 1.48 4.04 -1.67
CA GLU A 147 0.70 5.23 -2.00
C GLU A 147 1.55 6.14 -2.87
N GLU A 148 1.11 6.34 -4.10
CA GLU A 148 1.77 7.23 -5.04
C GLU A 148 1.54 8.68 -4.65
N MET A 149 2.64 9.42 -4.51
CA MET A 149 2.64 10.84 -4.18
C MET A 149 3.29 11.60 -5.33
N ILE A 150 2.52 12.31 -6.13
CA ILE A 150 3.04 13.19 -7.18
C ILE A 150 2.97 14.63 -6.69
N SER A 151 4.13 15.24 -6.47
CA SER A 151 4.17 16.67 -6.20
C SER A 151 3.98 17.45 -7.50
N PRO A 152 3.05 18.41 -7.56
CA PRO A 152 2.91 19.27 -8.73
C PRO A 152 4.13 20.19 -8.94
N PHE A 153 5.02 20.30 -7.95
CA PHE A 153 6.20 21.15 -7.99
C PHE A 153 7.51 20.37 -8.22
N GLU A 154 7.48 19.05 -8.14
CA GLU A 154 8.62 18.18 -8.33
C GLU A 154 8.30 17.16 -9.44
N ASN A 155 9.16 17.07 -10.45
CA ASN A 155 9.03 16.06 -11.51
C ASN A 155 9.39 14.64 -11.05
N LEU A 156 9.54 14.43 -9.75
CA LEU A 156 9.90 13.15 -9.15
C LEU A 156 8.68 12.53 -8.52
N GLY A 157 8.22 11.42 -9.08
CA GLY A 157 7.23 10.57 -8.45
C GLY A 157 7.80 9.94 -7.17
N ARG A 158 7.03 10.00 -6.11
CA ARG A 158 7.34 9.45 -4.79
C ARG A 158 6.31 8.38 -4.45
N TYR A 159 6.78 7.31 -3.83
CA TYR A 159 5.94 6.31 -3.18
C TYR A 159 6.16 6.32 -1.68
N ASP A 160 5.09 6.36 -0.92
CA ASP A 160 5.10 5.95 0.47
C ASP A 160 4.81 4.45 0.53
N ILE A 161 5.71 3.69 1.14
CA ILE A 161 5.63 2.23 1.24
C ILE A 161 5.21 1.88 2.66
N PHE A 162 4.10 1.15 2.80
CA PHE A 162 3.46 0.80 4.07
C PHE A 162 3.60 -0.69 4.34
N MET A 163 3.97 -1.03 5.56
CA MET A 163 4.03 -2.42 6.00
C MET A 163 3.39 -2.55 7.40
N PRO A 164 2.42 -3.48 7.58
CA PRO A 164 1.67 -3.54 8.83
C PRO A 164 2.54 -4.07 9.98
N ILE A 165 2.45 -3.39 11.12
CA ILE A 165 3.18 -3.72 12.34
C ILE A 165 2.23 -3.80 13.53
N LYS A 166 2.68 -4.50 14.56
CA LYS A 166 2.02 -4.54 15.88
C LYS A 166 3.04 -4.42 16.99
N GLY A 167 2.61 -3.99 18.17
CA GLY A 167 3.44 -4.01 19.37
C GLY A 167 3.88 -5.43 19.75
N VAL A 168 5.07 -5.52 20.25
CA VAL A 168 5.64 -6.78 20.76
C VAL A 168 4.97 -7.17 22.07
#